data_7d581bb606f566dae0025aceb5dff6f4
#
_entry.id   7d581bb606f566dae0025aceb5dff6f4
#
_cell.length_a   1.000
_cell.length_b   1.000
_cell.length_c   1.000
_cell.angle_alpha   90.00
_cell.angle_beta   90.00
_cell.angle_gamma   90.00
#
_symmetry.space_group_name_H-M   'P 1'
#
loop_
_entity.id
_entity.type
_entity.pdbx_description
1 polymer ?
#
loop_
_entity_poly.entity_id
_entity_poly.type
_entity_poly.pdbx_seq_one_letter_code
_entity_poly.pdbx_strand_id
1 'polypeptide(L)'
;MDYKIEQKESGGKGMFFVEEDCSVVGHLLYSMQEDGIMSLDHTEVDPKMSGKGLASKLVKHSVDFAREKNYKIHPRCTYAAKQFERHGEYKEVQVNQ
;
A
#
# COMPACT_ATOMS: atom_id res chain seq x y z
N MET A 1 10.47 13.93 6.63
CA MET A 1 11.10 12.81 7.30
C MET A 1 10.65 11.50 6.67
N ASP A 2 11.59 10.66 6.32
CA ASP A 2 11.26 9.40 5.67
C ASP A 2 10.97 8.31 6.69
N TYR A 3 9.97 7.52 6.40
CA TYR A 3 9.64 6.38 7.23
C TYR A 3 10.23 5.12 6.63
N LYS A 4 10.70 4.24 7.49
CA LYS A 4 11.15 2.93 7.04
C LYS A 4 9.91 2.03 6.95
N ILE A 5 9.55 1.63 5.75
CA ILE A 5 8.40 0.76 5.53
C ILE A 5 8.90 -0.68 5.43
N GLU A 6 8.36 -1.54 6.27
CA GLU A 6 8.74 -2.95 6.31
C GLU A 6 7.62 -3.79 5.71
N GLN A 7 7.93 -5.03 5.42
CA GLN A 7 7.00 -5.93 4.76
C GLN A 7 6.99 -7.30 5.43
N LYS A 8 5.80 -7.85 5.57
CA LYS A 8 5.60 -9.25 5.96
C LYS A 8 4.66 -9.88 4.96
N GLU A 9 4.94 -11.09 4.54
CA GLU A 9 4.08 -11.79 3.58
C GLU A 9 4.04 -13.27 3.90
N SER A 10 2.85 -13.86 3.82
CA SER A 10 2.66 -15.28 4.07
C SER A 10 1.38 -15.73 3.36
N GLY A 11 1.49 -16.82 2.60
CA GLY A 11 0.33 -17.44 1.95
C GLY A 11 -0.41 -16.52 0.98
N GLY A 12 0.31 -15.64 0.29
CA GLY A 12 -0.29 -14.75 -0.68
C GLY A 12 -0.93 -13.50 -0.08
N LYS A 13 -0.81 -13.33 1.23
CA LYS A 13 -1.28 -12.12 1.90
C LYS A 13 -0.11 -11.44 2.57
N GLY A 14 -0.14 -10.11 2.59
CA GLY A 14 0.97 -9.39 3.15
C GLY A 14 0.57 -8.06 3.76
N MET A 15 1.57 -7.42 4.32
CA MET A 15 1.40 -6.15 4.99
C MET A 15 2.65 -5.32 4.81
N PHE A 16 2.46 -4.06 4.41
CA PHE A 16 3.51 -3.05 4.54
C PHE A 16 3.22 -2.28 5.82
N PHE A 17 4.24 -2.02 6.61
CA PHE A 17 3.98 -1.37 7.91
C PHE A 17 5.15 -0.52 8.36
N VAL A 18 4.85 0.40 9.28
CA VAL A 18 5.83 1.26 9.91
C VAL A 18 5.70 1.08 11.41
N GLU A 19 6.84 0.91 12.10
CA GLU A 19 6.87 0.80 13.55
C GLU A 19 7.56 2.01 14.16
N GLU A 20 7.04 2.44 15.32
CA GLU A 20 7.70 3.43 16.18
C GLU A 20 7.59 2.93 17.61
N ASP A 21 8.69 2.96 18.34
CA ASP A 21 8.71 2.54 19.75
C ASP A 21 8.10 1.16 19.94
N CYS A 22 8.45 0.23 19.07
CA CYS A 22 7.98 -1.17 19.11
C CYS A 22 6.50 -1.34 18.86
N SER A 23 5.84 -0.32 18.30
CA SER A 23 4.41 -0.38 17.96
C SER A 23 4.19 -0.09 16.50
N VAL A 24 3.29 -0.82 15.86
CA VAL A 24 2.93 -0.54 14.47
C VAL A 24 2.05 0.71 14.48
N VAL A 25 2.50 1.76 13.81
CA VAL A 25 1.78 3.03 13.74
C VAL A 25 1.07 3.25 12.41
N GLY A 26 1.30 2.38 11.45
CA GLY A 26 0.59 2.43 10.17
C GLY A 26 0.82 1.15 9.41
N HIS A 27 -0.20 0.70 8.68
CA HIS A 27 -0.06 -0.51 7.87
C HIS A 27 -1.00 -0.48 6.68
N LEU A 28 -0.61 -1.23 5.66
CA LEU A 28 -1.42 -1.44 4.47
C LEU A 28 -1.45 -2.95 4.22
N LEU A 29 -2.65 -3.52 4.21
CA LEU A 29 -2.84 -4.95 3.98
C LEU A 29 -3.08 -5.20 2.49
N TYR A 30 -2.43 -6.22 1.96
CA TYR A 30 -2.63 -6.59 0.57
C TYR A 30 -2.73 -8.10 0.42
N SER A 31 -3.30 -8.53 -0.69
CA SER A 31 -3.35 -9.94 -1.04
C SER A 31 -2.97 -10.10 -2.51
N MET A 32 -2.25 -11.17 -2.81
CA MET A 32 -1.86 -11.49 -4.18
C MET A 32 -2.95 -12.35 -4.80
N GLN A 33 -3.42 -11.94 -5.95
CA GLN A 33 -4.40 -12.68 -6.72
C GLN A 33 -3.69 -13.34 -7.90
N GLU A 34 -4.44 -14.04 -8.72
CA GLU A 34 -3.87 -14.69 -9.90
C GLU A 34 -3.36 -13.64 -10.90
N ASP A 35 -2.47 -14.08 -11.77
CA ASP A 35 -1.95 -13.26 -12.88
C ASP A 35 -1.20 -11.99 -12.46
N GLY A 36 -0.55 -12.06 -11.29
CA GLY A 36 0.26 -10.93 -10.84
C GLY A 36 -0.52 -9.71 -10.42
N ILE A 37 -1.77 -9.90 -9.98
CA ILE A 37 -2.59 -8.81 -9.50
C ILE A 37 -2.46 -8.73 -7.98
N MET A 38 -2.14 -7.53 -7.49
CA MET A 38 -2.01 -7.25 -6.07
C MET A 38 -3.20 -6.40 -5.62
N SER A 39 -3.99 -6.94 -4.71
CA SER A 39 -5.15 -6.21 -4.18
C SER A 39 -4.73 -5.44 -2.94
N LEU A 40 -4.99 -4.13 -2.90
CA LEU A 40 -4.77 -3.33 -1.71
C LEU A 40 -6.07 -3.34 -0.92
N ASP A 41 -6.10 -4.08 0.18
CA ASP A 41 -7.33 -4.42 0.88
C ASP A 41 -7.72 -3.44 1.98
N HIS A 42 -6.73 -2.90 2.70
CA HIS A 42 -7.02 -2.05 3.85
C HIS A 42 -5.80 -1.22 4.22
N THR A 43 -6.03 0.03 4.60
CA THR A 43 -4.97 0.93 5.05
C THR A 43 -5.41 1.55 6.36
N GLU A 44 -4.54 1.51 7.37
CA GLU A 44 -4.86 2.07 8.67
C GLU A 44 -3.62 2.76 9.26
N VAL A 45 -3.84 3.92 9.86
CA VAL A 45 -2.77 4.70 10.46
C VAL A 45 -3.23 5.14 11.84
N ASP A 46 -2.35 5.01 12.84
CA ASP A 46 -2.62 5.45 14.19
C ASP A 46 -2.97 6.94 14.18
N PRO A 47 -4.03 7.37 14.88
CA PRO A 47 -4.41 8.79 14.91
C PRO A 47 -3.29 9.74 15.30
N LYS A 48 -2.34 9.32 16.13
CA LYS A 48 -1.21 10.17 16.49
C LYS A 48 -0.31 10.51 15.31
N MET A 49 -0.41 9.74 14.22
CA MET A 49 0.36 9.97 13.00
C MET A 49 -0.42 10.76 11.96
N SER A 50 -1.60 11.21 12.32
CA SER A 50 -2.47 11.99 11.43
C SER A 50 -1.75 13.26 10.94
N GLY A 51 -1.94 13.59 9.67
CA GLY A 51 -1.33 14.78 9.10
C GLY A 51 0.11 14.63 8.67
N LYS A 52 0.71 13.46 8.85
CA LYS A 52 2.11 13.22 8.49
C LYS A 52 2.27 12.52 7.14
N GLY A 53 1.18 12.25 6.46
CA GLY A 53 1.23 11.63 5.12
C GLY A 53 1.63 10.18 5.12
N LEU A 54 1.56 9.49 6.26
CA LEU A 54 2.01 8.11 6.34
C LEU A 54 1.19 7.18 5.45
N ALA A 55 -0.14 7.34 5.44
CA ALA A 55 -0.99 6.49 4.62
C ALA A 55 -0.67 6.62 3.13
N SER A 56 -0.44 7.85 2.66
CA SER A 56 -0.10 8.04 1.25
C SER A 56 1.27 7.47 0.92
N LYS A 57 2.20 7.48 1.87
CA LYS A 57 3.51 6.87 1.68
C LYS A 57 3.41 5.35 1.59
N LEU A 58 2.51 4.74 2.36
CA LEU A 58 2.27 3.30 2.28
C LEU A 58 1.71 2.92 0.90
N VAL A 59 0.78 3.70 0.37
CA VAL A 59 0.25 3.45 -0.97
C VAL A 59 1.35 3.62 -2.03
N LYS A 60 2.14 4.69 -1.92
CA LYS A 60 3.24 4.91 -2.85
C LYS A 60 4.24 3.77 -2.82
N HIS A 61 4.57 3.29 -1.63
CA HIS A 61 5.47 2.15 -1.49
C HIS A 61 4.92 0.91 -2.20
N SER A 62 3.61 0.68 -2.07
CA SER A 62 2.95 -0.44 -2.74
C SER A 62 3.04 -0.31 -4.26
N VAL A 63 2.87 0.91 -4.78
CA VAL A 63 2.99 1.18 -6.22
C VAL A 63 4.40 0.89 -6.70
N ASP A 64 5.40 1.36 -5.95
CA ASP A 64 6.80 1.13 -6.32
C ASP A 64 7.14 -0.35 -6.29
N PHE A 65 6.64 -1.06 -5.28
CA PHE A 65 6.82 -2.50 -5.18
C PHE A 65 6.20 -3.24 -6.38
N ALA A 66 4.97 -2.87 -6.73
CA ALA A 66 4.29 -3.49 -7.87
C ALA A 66 5.02 -3.22 -9.18
N ARG A 67 5.52 -2.00 -9.34
CA ARG A 67 6.27 -1.62 -10.54
C ARG A 67 7.54 -2.45 -10.67
N GLU A 68 8.25 -2.64 -9.57
CA GLU A 68 9.47 -3.42 -9.54
C GLU A 68 9.22 -4.90 -9.86
N LYS A 69 8.11 -5.43 -9.39
CA LYS A 69 7.76 -6.85 -9.59
C LYS A 69 6.92 -7.11 -10.83
N ASN A 70 6.57 -6.06 -11.57
CA ASN A 70 5.68 -6.17 -12.73
C ASN A 70 4.29 -6.66 -12.37
N TYR A 71 3.83 -6.29 -11.18
CA TYR A 71 2.46 -6.58 -10.75
C TYR A 71 1.53 -5.44 -11.15
N LYS A 72 0.24 -5.74 -11.22
CA LYS A 72 -0.79 -4.71 -11.36
C LYS A 72 -1.54 -4.61 -10.04
N ILE A 73 -2.07 -3.45 -9.73
CA ILE A 73 -2.74 -3.20 -8.47
C ILE A 73 -4.23 -3.02 -8.67
N HIS A 74 -5.02 -3.68 -7.83
CA HIS A 74 -6.45 -3.45 -7.73
C HIS A 74 -6.68 -2.71 -6.40
N PRO A 75 -6.93 -1.39 -6.44
CA PRO A 75 -7.08 -0.62 -5.20
C PRO A 75 -8.50 -0.77 -4.62
N ARG A 76 -8.71 -1.83 -3.85
CA ARG A 76 -10.00 -2.12 -3.26
C ARG A 76 -10.29 -1.26 -2.03
N CYS A 77 -9.27 -0.88 -1.31
CA CYS A 77 -9.39 0.02 -0.16
C CYS A 77 -9.81 1.40 -0.65
N THR A 78 -10.81 2.00 -0.01
CA THR A 78 -11.30 3.33 -0.39
C THR A 78 -10.18 4.37 -0.42
N TYR A 79 -9.31 4.33 0.58
CA TYR A 79 -8.19 5.28 0.63
C TYR A 79 -7.26 5.09 -0.55
N ALA A 80 -6.89 3.84 -0.85
CA ALA A 80 -6.00 3.55 -1.97
C ALA A 80 -6.62 3.97 -3.30
N ALA A 81 -7.92 3.72 -3.46
CA ALA A 81 -8.62 4.10 -4.69
C ALA A 81 -8.54 5.61 -4.90
N LYS A 82 -8.70 6.40 -3.83
CA LYS A 82 -8.60 7.86 -3.93
C LYS A 82 -7.20 8.31 -4.29
N GLN A 83 -6.18 7.64 -3.76
CA GLN A 83 -4.80 7.95 -4.12
C GLN A 83 -4.52 7.68 -5.59
N PHE A 84 -5.09 6.62 -6.13
CA PHE A 84 -4.94 6.30 -7.56
C PHE A 84 -5.65 7.34 -8.43
N GLU A 85 -6.75 7.92 -7.96
CA GLU A 85 -7.41 8.99 -8.69
C GLU A 85 -6.58 10.28 -8.69
N ARG A 86 -5.89 10.56 -7.58
CA ARG A 86 -5.08 11.77 -7.44
C ARG A 86 -3.76 11.71 -8.19
N HIS A 87 -3.19 10.52 -8.29
CA HIS A 87 -1.87 10.35 -8.87
C HIS A 87 -1.97 9.59 -10.19
N GLY A 88 -2.07 10.35 -11.28
CA GLY A 88 -2.23 9.75 -12.61
C GLY A 88 -1.15 8.75 -12.97
N GLU A 89 0.07 8.95 -12.45
CA GLU A 89 1.18 8.04 -12.73
C GLU A 89 0.97 6.64 -12.14
N TYR A 90 0.07 6.50 -11.17
CA TYR A 90 -0.23 5.19 -10.59
C TYR A 90 -1.04 4.31 -11.53
N LYS A 91 -1.68 4.91 -12.53
CA LYS A 91 -2.47 4.14 -13.51
C LYS A 91 -1.63 3.15 -14.30
N GLU A 92 -0.34 3.41 -14.41
CA GLU A 92 0.60 2.53 -15.06
C GLU A 92 0.59 1.12 -14.47
N VAL A 93 0.38 1.02 -13.15
CA VAL A 93 0.32 -0.27 -12.45
C VAL A 93 -1.10 -0.64 -12.03
N GLN A 94 -2.08 0.17 -12.34
CA GLN A 94 -3.47 -0.12 -11.98
C GLN A 94 -4.07 -1.13 -12.94
N VAL A 95 -4.76 -2.13 -12.39
CA VAL A 95 -5.44 -3.13 -13.22
C VAL A 95 -6.57 -2.47 -14.00
N ASN A 96 -6.70 -2.82 -15.26
CA ASN A 96 -7.79 -2.32 -16.09
C ASN A 96 -9.05 -3.14 -15.83
N GLN A 97 -10.16 -2.44 -15.73
CA GLN A 97 -11.45 -3.09 -15.53
C GLN A 97 -12.38 -2.79 -16.68
#